data_0ff65928e1fda46eb20424794407530c
#
_entry.id   0ff65928e1fda46eb20424794407530c
#
_cell.length_a   1.000
_cell.length_b   1.000
_cell.length_c   1.000
_cell.angle_alpha   90.00
_cell.angle_beta   90.00
_cell.angle_gamma   90.00
#
_symmetry.space_group_name_H-M   'P 1'
#
loop_
_entity.id
_entity.type
_entity.pdbx_description
1 polymer ?
#
loop_
_entity_poly.entity_id
_entity_poly.type
_entity_poly.pdbx_seq_one_letter_code
_entity_poly.pdbx_strand_id
1 'polypeptide(L)' 'MFRRLLRTDDIEVAEQAYAVQYYETRTLRGLLRYSSELVIGPADRIILDDSSLNGLESKVARLAPATIYSRLLVARATTA' A
#
# COMPACT_ATOMS: atom_id res chain seq x y z
N MET A 1 12.28 1.63 -17.36
CA MET A 1 11.21 0.95 -16.60
C MET A 1 9.92 1.76 -16.70
N PHE A 2 8.82 1.10 -16.93
CA PHE A 2 7.52 1.74 -17.11
C PHE A 2 6.67 1.56 -15.85
N ARG A 3 5.99 2.63 -15.44
CA ARG A 3 5.09 2.60 -14.28
C ARG A 3 3.84 3.40 -14.59
N ARG A 4 2.68 2.79 -14.42
CA ARG A 4 1.40 3.43 -14.74
C ARG A 4 0.44 3.30 -13.56
N LEU A 5 -0.15 4.41 -13.16
CA LEU A 5 -1.17 4.43 -12.13
C LEU A 5 -2.46 3.81 -12.68
N LEU A 6 -2.97 2.79 -12.01
CA LEU A 6 -4.21 2.12 -12.40
C LEU A 6 -5.42 2.70 -11.69
N ARG A 7 -5.32 2.90 -10.37
CA ARG A 7 -6.41 3.48 -9.61
C ARG A 7 -5.93 3.89 -8.23
N THR A 8 -6.76 4.69 -7.56
CA THR A 8 -6.56 5.08 -6.17
C THR A 8 -7.77 4.65 -5.37
N ASP A 9 -7.57 3.94 -4.27
CA ASP A 9 -8.61 3.53 -3.35
C ASP A 9 -8.34 4.11 -1.98
N ASP A 10 -9.38 4.14 -1.12
CA ASP A 10 -9.21 4.52 0.27
C ASP A 10 -9.39 3.31 1.17
N ILE A 11 -8.55 3.24 2.22
CA ILE A 11 -8.69 2.25 3.28
C ILE A 11 -8.96 3.02 4.57
N GLU A 12 -10.02 2.61 5.29
CA GLU A 12 -10.35 3.23 6.56
C GLU A 12 -9.86 2.36 7.71
N VAL A 13 -9.05 2.94 8.57
CA VAL A 13 -8.53 2.28 9.78
C VAL A 13 -8.60 3.27 10.92
N ALA A 14 -9.23 2.86 12.04
CA ALA A 14 -9.38 3.70 13.23
C ALA A 14 -9.99 5.07 12.88
N GLU A 15 -11.04 5.06 12.07
CA GLU A 15 -11.82 6.26 11.69
C GLU A 15 -11.02 7.26 10.84
N GLN A 16 -9.92 6.85 10.26
CA GLN A 16 -9.12 7.68 9.37
C GLN A 16 -8.97 6.98 8.02
N ALA A 17 -9.09 7.74 6.94
CA ALA A 17 -8.92 7.22 5.58
C ALA A 17 -7.49 7.38 5.13
N TYR A 18 -6.98 6.34 4.46
CA TYR A 18 -5.63 6.32 3.88
C TYR A 18 -5.74 5.99 2.41
N ALA A 19 -5.07 6.76 1.57
CA ALA A 19 -5.07 6.51 0.13
C ALA A 19 -4.10 5.41 -0.24
N VAL A 20 -4.56 4.49 -1.09
CA VAL A 20 -3.73 3.43 -1.67
C VAL A 20 -3.71 3.63 -3.17
N GLN A 21 -2.55 3.77 -3.74
CA GLN A 21 -2.37 3.88 -5.18
C GLN A 21 -1.88 2.56 -5.73
N TYR A 22 -2.53 2.09 -6.81
CA TYR A 22 -2.17 0.84 -7.49
C TYR A 22 -1.50 1.17 -8.81
N TYR A 23 -0.38 0.51 -9.06
CA TYR A 23 0.43 0.73 -10.26
C TYR A 23 0.68 -0.57 -11.00
N GLU A 24 0.79 -0.44 -12.31
CA GLU A 24 1.29 -1.49 -13.18
C GLU A 24 2.72 -1.13 -13.56
N THR A 25 3.64 -2.05 -13.42
CA THR A 25 5.03 -1.86 -13.83
C THR A 25 5.43 -2.95 -14.82
N ARG A 26 6.33 -2.61 -15.72
CA ARG A 26 6.87 -3.58 -16.66
C ARG A 26 8.37 -3.70 -16.44
N THR A 27 8.82 -4.93 -16.24
CA THR A 27 10.25 -5.20 -16.05
C THR A 27 11.00 -5.03 -17.35
N LEU A 28 12.33 -5.04 -17.29
CA LEU A 28 13.17 -4.96 -18.47
C LEU A 28 12.93 -6.13 -19.43
N ARG A 29 12.45 -7.28 -18.93
CA ARG A 29 12.12 -8.43 -19.73
C ARG A 29 10.69 -8.39 -20.26
N GLY A 30 9.96 -7.32 -20.01
CA GLY A 30 8.59 -7.17 -20.47
C GLY A 30 7.54 -7.86 -19.61
N LEU A 31 7.89 -8.35 -18.43
CA LEU A 31 6.93 -8.96 -17.52
C LEU A 31 6.15 -7.91 -16.77
N LEU A 32 4.84 -8.11 -16.66
CA LEU A 32 3.99 -7.21 -15.90
C LEU A 32 4.08 -7.56 -14.41
N ARG A 33 4.22 -6.49 -13.61
CA ARG A 33 4.13 -6.58 -12.15
C ARG A 33 3.18 -5.50 -11.67
N TYR A 34 2.64 -5.70 -10.48
CA TYR A 34 1.73 -4.74 -9.88
C TYR A 34 2.25 -4.34 -8.52
N SER A 35 2.13 -3.05 -8.19
CA SER A 35 2.57 -2.54 -6.90
C SER A 35 1.52 -1.60 -6.33
N SER A 36 1.51 -1.50 -5.01
CA SER A 36 0.67 -0.54 -4.31
C SER A 36 1.54 0.33 -3.42
N GLU A 37 1.13 1.57 -3.26
CA GLU A 37 1.79 2.53 -2.39
C GLU A 37 0.76 3.17 -1.49
N LEU A 38 0.94 3.01 -0.19
CA LEU A 38 0.09 3.58 0.83
C LEU A 38 0.92 4.54 1.67
N VAL A 39 0.53 5.82 1.70
CA VAL A 39 1.23 6.83 2.49
C VAL A 39 0.56 6.93 3.86
N ILE A 40 1.30 6.63 4.92
CA ILE A 40 0.81 6.74 6.29
C ILE A 40 1.19 8.09 6.87
N GLY A 41 2.39 8.56 6.61
CA GLY A 41 2.89 9.83 7.08
C GLY A 41 4.00 10.36 6.18
N PRO A 42 4.59 11.52 6.50
CA PRO A 42 5.55 12.20 5.61
C PRO A 42 6.74 11.35 5.19
N ALA A 43 7.19 10.45 6.04
CA ALA A 43 8.34 9.58 5.76
C ALA A 43 7.99 8.11 5.96
N ASP A 44 6.70 7.76 5.98
CA ASP A 44 6.27 6.40 6.25
C ASP A 44 5.31 5.92 5.16
N ARG A 45 5.75 4.93 4.40
CA ARG A 45 4.99 4.35 3.30
C ARG A 45 5.01 2.84 3.38
N ILE A 46 3.92 2.23 2.95
CA ILE A 46 3.85 0.78 2.78
C ILE A 46 3.84 0.51 1.28
N ILE A 47 4.81 -0.27 0.81
CA ILE A 47 4.88 -0.67 -0.59
C ILE A 47 4.74 -2.19 -0.65
N LEU A 48 3.76 -2.64 -1.41
CA LEU A 48 3.50 -4.06 -1.64
C LEU A 48 3.54 -4.32 -3.14
N ASP A 49 3.92 -5.52 -3.52
CA ASP A 49 3.89 -5.90 -4.93
C ASP A 49 3.43 -7.33 -5.11
N ASP A 50 3.01 -7.65 -6.32
CA ASP A 50 2.58 -8.99 -6.68
C ASP A 50 2.65 -9.14 -8.20
N SER A 51 2.67 -10.38 -8.66
CA SER A 51 2.63 -10.70 -10.08
C SER A 51 1.23 -10.56 -10.68
N SER A 52 0.19 -10.45 -9.85
CA SER A 52 -1.19 -10.26 -10.32
C SER A 52 -1.88 -9.17 -9.51
N LEU A 53 -2.81 -8.47 -10.17
CA LEU A 53 -3.57 -7.42 -9.49
C LEU A 53 -4.47 -8.01 -8.40
N ASN A 54 -5.12 -9.15 -8.65
CA ASN A 54 -5.94 -9.82 -7.64
C ASN A 54 -5.11 -10.20 -6.41
N GLY A 55 -3.91 -10.74 -6.63
CA GLY A 55 -3.01 -11.10 -5.53
C GLY A 55 -2.60 -9.87 -4.73
N LEU A 56 -2.31 -8.77 -5.42
CA LEU A 56 -1.95 -7.52 -4.76
C LEU A 56 -3.12 -6.97 -3.94
N GLU A 57 -4.32 -6.97 -4.50
CA GLU A 57 -5.51 -6.50 -3.77
C GLU A 57 -5.74 -7.32 -2.50
N SER A 58 -5.53 -8.64 -2.57
CA SER A 58 -5.65 -9.51 -1.40
C SER A 58 -4.59 -9.19 -0.35
N LYS A 59 -3.34 -8.93 -0.79
CA LYS A 59 -2.27 -8.53 0.12
C LYS A 59 -2.59 -7.21 0.81
N VAL A 60 -3.06 -6.22 0.06
CA VAL A 60 -3.42 -4.91 0.61
C VAL A 60 -4.54 -5.07 1.64
N ALA A 61 -5.58 -5.81 1.32
CA ALA A 61 -6.72 -6.02 2.22
C ALA A 61 -6.29 -6.68 3.54
N ARG A 62 -5.31 -7.57 3.48
CA ARG A 62 -4.84 -8.32 4.64
C ARG A 62 -3.76 -7.58 5.43
N LEU A 63 -2.78 -7.00 4.74
CA LEU A 63 -1.58 -6.46 5.38
C LEU A 63 -1.66 -4.98 5.70
N ALA A 64 -2.31 -4.18 4.87
CA ALA A 64 -2.32 -2.74 5.04
C ALA A 64 -3.02 -2.29 6.33
N PRO A 65 -4.25 -2.78 6.64
CA PRO A 65 -4.90 -2.39 7.89
C PRO A 65 -4.09 -2.77 9.12
N ALA A 66 -3.52 -3.97 9.13
CA ALA A 66 -2.72 -4.45 10.26
C ALA A 66 -1.46 -3.61 10.45
N THR A 67 -0.80 -3.23 9.35
CA THR A 67 0.41 -2.41 9.40
C THR A 67 0.08 -1.00 9.88
N ILE A 68 -0.99 -0.40 9.36
CA ILE A 68 -1.45 0.92 9.81
C ILE A 68 -1.73 0.89 11.30
N TYR A 69 -2.49 -0.11 11.76
CA TYR A 69 -2.84 -0.25 13.17
C TYR A 69 -1.59 -0.37 14.04
N SER A 70 -0.61 -1.15 13.60
CA SER A 70 0.66 -1.30 14.29
C SER A 70 1.39 0.04 14.41
N ARG A 71 1.41 0.85 13.33
CA ARG A 71 2.02 2.19 13.37
C ARG A 71 1.33 3.10 14.36
N LEU A 72 -0.01 3.05 14.43
CA LEU A 72 -0.77 3.86 15.37
C LEU A 72 -0.45 3.49 16.82
N LEU A 73 -0.29 2.21 17.11
CA LEU A 73 0.08 1.75 18.44
C LEU A 73 1.47 2.25 18.83
N VAL A 74 2.43 2.19 17.93
CA VAL A 74 3.80 2.68 18.17
C VAL A 74 3.79 4.18 18.44
N ALA A 75 3.07 4.96 17.62
CA ALA A 75 2.96 6.40 17.79
C ALA A 75 2.34 6.74 19.14
N ARG A 76 1.30 6.02 19.55
CA ARG A 76 0.63 6.22 20.83
C ARG A 76 1.57 5.91 22.00
N ALA A 77 2.36 4.85 21.90
CA ALA A 77 3.32 4.47 22.93
C ALA A 77 4.44 5.53 23.07
N THR A 78 4.84 6.16 21.95
CA THR A 78 5.92 7.16 21.95
C THR A 78 5.49 8.50 22.53
N THR A 79 4.19 8.82 22.47
CA THR A 79 3.66 10.10 22.96
C THR A 79 3.24 10.06 24.42
N ALA A 80 3.28 8.91 25.05
CA ALA A 80 2.84 8.73 26.45
C ALA A 80 3.82 9.29 27.48
#